data_9d6828b8b58e9dffefd071b5062b0f56
#
_entry.id   9d6828b8b58e9dffefd071b5062b0f56
#
_cell.length_a   1.000
_cell.length_b   1.000
_cell.length_c   1.000
_cell.angle_alpha   90.00
_cell.angle_beta   90.00
_cell.angle_gamma   90.00
#
_symmetry.space_group_name_H-M   'P 1'
#
loop_
_entity.id
_entity.type
_entity.pdbx_description
1 polymer ?
#
loop_
_entity_poly.entity_id
_entity_poly.type
_entity_poly.pdbx_seq_one_letter_code
_entity_poly.pdbx_strand_id
1 'polypeptide(L)'
;MITNYFSIIHVYFIFLKIYLIRKGELVMKKILLLIAFMLLTLTGCGEKNIDDAINDFSKDVENSKSYKLNGTMEISSGEEIFTYNIDTYFLKDDYYKVILVNQTNNHEQIILKNPDGLYVVTPSLNKSFKFDSVWPENSSQAYLLQNLVNDVKNDSEATLEKTEDGYIIKSTVNYPNNEELTYQKIYFDNDMNIKKVEVYNAEDIVKIKVTFKSVDLKAKLDEDDFLLDDLIDTETNTENNTQTNENNANTECTGENCENQNTCEGENCEEQTNATLDSIIYPLYIPSNTHLSSSETIDTETGERVILTFSGDKNFVIVEEVAKVSNEFEVIPVFGDPLMLNESVGALSSNSISWHSDNISYYLVSSDLSTNELISVAKSLGNASTVISTK
;
A
#
# COMPACT_ATOMS: atom_id res chain seq x y z
N MET A 1 94.58 -4.09 -45.28
CA MET A 1 93.23 -3.43 -45.49
C MET A 1 92.07 -4.23 -45.03
N ILE A 2 92.22 -5.45 -44.50
CA ILE A 2 91.10 -6.34 -44.06
C ILE A 2 90.72 -6.17 -42.57
N THR A 3 91.67 -5.66 -41.74
CA THR A 3 91.49 -5.52 -40.27
C THR A 3 90.50 -4.36 -39.86
N ASN A 4 90.28 -3.35 -40.72
CA ASN A 4 89.42 -2.23 -40.41
C ASN A 4 87.91 -2.55 -40.62
N TYR A 5 87.59 -3.51 -41.47
CA TYR A 5 86.15 -3.85 -41.69
C TYR A 5 85.56 -4.67 -40.54
N PHE A 6 86.37 -5.51 -39.89
CA PHE A 6 85.87 -6.30 -38.77
C PHE A 6 85.54 -5.46 -37.54
N SER A 7 86.32 -4.37 -37.32
CA SER A 7 86.08 -3.47 -36.21
C SER A 7 84.72 -2.65 -36.39
N ILE A 8 84.43 -2.23 -37.64
CA ILE A 8 83.25 -1.48 -37.94
C ILE A 8 82.00 -2.36 -37.79
N ILE A 9 82.04 -3.60 -38.24
CA ILE A 9 80.90 -4.54 -38.11
C ILE A 9 80.68 -4.87 -36.63
N HIS A 10 81.68 -4.99 -35.82
CA HIS A 10 81.54 -5.26 -34.39
C HIS A 10 80.88 -4.07 -33.63
N VAL A 11 81.26 -2.86 -33.95
CA VAL A 11 80.68 -1.64 -33.40
C VAL A 11 79.23 -1.50 -33.83
N TYR A 12 78.87 -1.85 -35.07
CA TYR A 12 77.48 -1.83 -35.55
C TYR A 12 76.64 -2.87 -34.83
N PHE A 13 77.19 -4.09 -34.57
CA PHE A 13 76.47 -5.12 -33.81
C PHE A 13 76.25 -4.72 -32.37
N ILE A 14 77.21 -4.03 -31.75
CA ILE A 14 77.04 -3.49 -30.38
C ILE A 14 75.96 -2.39 -30.34
N PHE A 15 75.99 -1.46 -31.28
CA PHE A 15 74.97 -0.41 -31.39
C PHE A 15 73.58 -0.99 -31.66
N LEU A 16 73.45 -1.98 -32.52
CA LEU A 16 72.21 -2.67 -32.83
C LEU A 16 71.66 -3.39 -31.59
N LYS A 17 72.53 -4.05 -30.83
CA LYS A 17 72.25 -4.77 -29.61
C LYS A 17 71.77 -3.78 -28.50
N ILE A 18 72.44 -2.63 -28.35
CA ILE A 18 72.07 -1.56 -27.41
C ILE A 18 70.79 -0.92 -27.83
N TYR A 19 70.57 -0.69 -29.14
CA TYR A 19 69.32 -0.14 -29.67
C TYR A 19 68.12 -1.07 -29.44
N LEU A 20 68.28 -2.39 -29.66
CA LEU A 20 67.26 -3.40 -29.42
C LEU A 20 66.94 -3.55 -27.93
N ILE A 21 67.98 -3.53 -27.04
CA ILE A 21 67.77 -3.55 -25.60
C ILE A 21 67.05 -2.29 -25.14
N ARG A 22 67.40 -1.11 -25.62
CA ARG A 22 66.76 0.16 -25.27
C ARG A 22 65.31 0.25 -25.77
N LYS A 23 65.03 -0.32 -26.96
CA LYS A 23 63.68 -0.42 -27.51
C LYS A 23 62.83 -1.41 -26.74
N GLY A 24 63.43 -2.54 -26.28
CA GLY A 24 62.76 -3.52 -25.40
C GLY A 24 62.44 -2.93 -24.04
N GLU A 25 63.37 -2.15 -23.41
CA GLU A 25 63.08 -1.48 -22.15
C GLU A 25 61.96 -0.41 -22.29
N LEU A 26 61.93 0.34 -23.39
CA LEU A 26 60.90 1.34 -23.65
C LEU A 26 59.55 0.68 -23.89
N VAL A 27 59.52 -0.46 -24.57
CA VAL A 27 58.28 -1.24 -24.79
C VAL A 27 57.84 -1.86 -23.48
N MET A 28 58.73 -2.45 -22.66
CA MET A 28 58.42 -2.98 -21.33
C MET A 28 57.91 -1.89 -20.39
N LYS A 29 58.50 -0.71 -20.39
CA LYS A 29 58.03 0.44 -19.57
C LYS A 29 56.63 0.88 -20.02
N LYS A 30 56.33 0.90 -21.32
CA LYS A 30 55.01 1.23 -21.85
C LYS A 30 53.95 0.15 -21.49
N ILE A 31 54.33 -1.13 -21.55
CA ILE A 31 53.45 -2.25 -21.14
C ILE A 31 53.23 -2.22 -19.63
N LEU A 32 54.26 -1.96 -18.80
CA LEU A 32 54.14 -1.81 -17.36
C LEU A 32 53.24 -0.61 -16.99
N LEU A 33 53.36 0.52 -17.70
CA LEU A 33 52.48 1.69 -17.56
C LEU A 33 51.02 1.40 -17.95
N LEU A 34 50.81 0.63 -19.02
CA LEU A 34 49.49 0.16 -19.44
C LEU A 34 48.86 -0.80 -18.43
N ILE A 35 49.64 -1.73 -17.88
CA ILE A 35 49.22 -2.67 -16.83
C ILE A 35 48.93 -1.89 -15.54
N ALA A 36 49.76 -0.93 -15.15
CA ALA A 36 49.51 -0.06 -13.98
C ALA A 36 48.27 0.82 -14.17
N PHE A 37 48.05 1.34 -15.38
CA PHE A 37 46.83 2.06 -15.72
C PHE A 37 45.57 1.17 -15.73
N MET A 38 45.71 -0.07 -16.21
CA MET A 38 44.66 -1.08 -16.16
C MET A 38 44.32 -1.55 -14.74
N LEU A 39 45.32 -1.65 -13.87
CA LEU A 39 45.15 -1.95 -12.44
C LEU A 39 44.51 -0.78 -11.67
N LEU A 40 44.74 0.48 -12.07
CA LEU A 40 44.11 1.65 -11.48
C LEU A 40 42.65 1.78 -11.88
N THR A 41 42.24 1.21 -13.02
CA THR A 41 40.81 1.19 -13.42
C THR A 41 40.00 0.07 -12.75
N LEU A 42 40.66 -0.93 -12.14
CA LEU A 42 39.99 -2.02 -11.41
C LEU A 42 39.67 -1.69 -9.94
N THR A 43 40.09 -0.55 -9.41
CA THR A 43 39.84 -0.15 -8.03
C THR A 43 38.58 0.72 -7.88
N GLY A 44 37.72 0.81 -8.92
CA GLY A 44 36.56 1.67 -8.98
C GLY A 44 35.22 1.08 -8.49
N CYS A 45 35.21 -0.13 -7.93
CA CYS A 45 34.00 -0.71 -7.33
C CYS A 45 34.16 -0.79 -5.82
N GLY A 46 34.19 0.35 -5.14
CA GLY A 46 33.99 0.40 -3.70
C GLY A 46 32.59 -0.13 -3.38
N GLU A 47 32.45 -0.98 -2.36
CA GLU A 47 31.13 -1.33 -1.85
C GLU A 47 30.42 -0.05 -1.42
N LYS A 48 29.15 0.09 -1.86
CA LYS A 48 28.30 1.22 -1.46
C LYS A 48 28.13 1.18 0.05
N ASN A 49 28.37 2.29 0.73
CA ASN A 49 28.11 2.40 2.17
C ASN A 49 26.65 2.81 2.40
N ILE A 50 26.20 2.77 3.65
CA ILE A 50 24.80 3.10 4.00
C ILE A 50 24.44 4.55 3.64
N ASP A 51 25.34 5.51 3.89
CA ASP A 51 25.09 6.91 3.61
C ASP A 51 24.95 7.15 2.10
N ASP A 52 25.78 6.51 1.28
CA ASP A 52 25.67 6.58 -0.19
C ASP A 52 24.35 5.98 -0.67
N ALA A 53 23.93 4.84 -0.10
CA ALA A 53 22.67 4.18 -0.45
C ALA A 53 21.46 5.02 -0.08
N ILE A 54 21.44 5.58 1.14
CA ILE A 54 20.36 6.49 1.58
C ILE A 54 20.34 7.76 0.71
N ASN A 55 21.50 8.33 0.41
CA ASN A 55 21.58 9.54 -0.43
C ASN A 55 21.09 9.30 -1.85
N ASP A 56 21.46 8.17 -2.47
CA ASP A 56 21.00 7.83 -3.83
C ASP A 56 19.48 7.67 -3.86
N PHE A 57 18.92 6.85 -2.95
CA PHE A 57 17.47 6.65 -2.85
C PHE A 57 16.73 7.95 -2.56
N SER A 58 17.19 8.72 -1.55
CA SER A 58 16.55 9.96 -1.13
C SER A 58 16.58 11.01 -2.24
N LYS A 59 17.71 11.16 -2.93
CA LYS A 59 17.89 12.15 -3.99
C LYS A 59 16.93 11.92 -5.16
N ASP A 60 16.70 10.67 -5.55
CA ASP A 60 15.81 10.35 -6.65
C ASP A 60 14.35 10.67 -6.30
N VAL A 61 13.92 10.33 -5.07
CA VAL A 61 12.58 10.60 -4.58
C VAL A 61 12.35 12.10 -4.33
N GLU A 62 13.27 12.78 -3.65
CA GLU A 62 13.16 14.22 -3.31
C GLU A 62 13.23 15.15 -4.54
N ASN A 63 13.95 14.74 -5.60
CA ASN A 63 13.99 15.46 -6.87
C ASN A 63 12.77 15.21 -7.75
N SER A 64 11.98 14.19 -7.45
CA SER A 64 10.75 13.91 -8.17
C SER A 64 9.70 14.96 -7.85
N LYS A 65 9.14 15.60 -8.87
CA LYS A 65 7.99 16.48 -8.71
C LYS A 65 6.70 15.70 -8.56
N SER A 66 6.62 14.57 -9.22
CA SER A 66 5.49 13.65 -9.17
C SER A 66 5.96 12.25 -9.48
N TYR A 67 5.30 11.27 -8.92
CA TYR A 67 5.51 9.88 -9.28
C TYR A 67 4.20 9.09 -9.32
N LYS A 68 4.26 8.00 -10.06
CA LYS A 68 3.26 6.94 -10.05
C LYS A 68 3.96 5.62 -9.78
N LEU A 69 3.40 4.82 -8.87
CA LEU A 69 3.82 3.46 -8.66
C LEU A 69 2.62 2.53 -8.61
N ASN A 70 2.82 1.28 -8.99
CA ASN A 70 1.83 0.24 -8.79
C ASN A 70 2.49 -1.04 -8.27
N GLY A 71 1.70 -1.88 -7.63
CA GLY A 71 2.18 -3.11 -7.03
C GLY A 71 1.11 -3.90 -6.33
N THR A 72 1.57 -4.75 -5.43
CA THR A 72 0.70 -5.51 -4.52
C THR A 72 1.12 -5.25 -3.09
N MET A 73 0.14 -5.19 -2.20
CA MET A 73 0.35 -5.12 -0.75
C MET A 73 -0.29 -6.34 -0.11
N GLU A 74 0.46 -7.00 0.75
CA GLU A 74 0.01 -8.12 1.57
C GLU A 74 0.01 -7.68 3.05
N ILE A 75 -1.08 -7.92 3.76
CA ILE A 75 -1.22 -7.65 5.20
C ILE A 75 -1.48 -8.97 5.90
N SER A 76 -0.61 -9.34 6.85
CA SER A 76 -0.77 -10.55 7.66
C SER A 76 -1.53 -10.25 8.95
N SER A 77 -2.62 -10.97 9.19
CA SER A 77 -3.43 -10.89 10.41
C SER A 77 -3.69 -12.33 10.91
N GLY A 78 -3.02 -12.72 11.97
CA GLY A 78 -3.03 -14.11 12.42
C GLY A 78 -2.43 -15.05 11.38
N GLU A 79 -3.22 -16.03 10.95
CA GLU A 79 -2.86 -16.99 9.88
C GLU A 79 -3.34 -16.54 8.49
N GLU A 80 -4.08 -15.44 8.39
CA GLU A 80 -4.64 -14.92 7.16
C GLU A 80 -3.75 -13.87 6.51
N ILE A 81 -3.81 -13.80 5.18
CA ILE A 81 -3.10 -12.79 4.38
C ILE A 81 -4.13 -12.10 3.47
N PHE A 82 -4.27 -10.80 3.68
CA PHE A 82 -5.10 -9.94 2.85
C PHE A 82 -4.24 -9.30 1.77
N THR A 83 -4.63 -9.48 0.51
CA THR A 83 -3.85 -9.01 -0.64
C THR A 83 -4.60 -7.93 -1.40
N TYR A 84 -3.89 -6.82 -1.68
CA TYR A 84 -4.40 -5.68 -2.42
C TYR A 84 -3.58 -5.44 -3.69
N ASN A 85 -4.24 -5.02 -4.76
CA ASN A 85 -3.57 -4.23 -5.78
C ASN A 85 -3.49 -2.79 -5.27
N ILE A 86 -2.33 -2.16 -5.42
CA ILE A 86 -2.12 -0.78 -5.03
C ILE A 86 -1.64 0.05 -6.22
N ASP A 87 -2.22 1.23 -6.37
CA ASP A 87 -1.74 2.30 -7.24
C ASP A 87 -1.54 3.55 -6.39
N THR A 88 -0.32 4.11 -6.40
CA THR A 88 0.00 5.33 -5.65
C THR A 88 0.44 6.43 -6.60
N TYR A 89 -0.14 7.58 -6.42
CA TYR A 89 0.16 8.82 -7.13
C TYR A 89 0.58 9.87 -6.13
N PHE A 90 1.64 10.56 -6.45
CA PHE A 90 2.15 11.67 -5.67
C PHE A 90 2.44 12.86 -6.56
N LEU A 91 2.05 14.03 -6.13
CA LEU A 91 2.47 15.30 -6.68
C LEU A 91 3.02 16.17 -5.54
N LYS A 92 4.14 16.85 -5.78
CA LYS A 92 4.78 17.73 -4.81
C LYS A 92 3.78 18.79 -4.30
N ASP A 93 4.02 19.28 -3.10
CA ASP A 93 3.17 20.17 -2.33
C ASP A 93 1.94 19.45 -1.73
N ASP A 94 2.16 18.18 -1.32
CA ASP A 94 1.30 17.40 -0.43
C ASP A 94 0.03 16.78 -1.05
N TYR A 95 0.10 16.45 -2.34
CA TYR A 95 -0.97 15.71 -3.00
C TYR A 95 -0.64 14.21 -3.03
N TYR A 96 -1.57 13.39 -2.55
CA TYR A 96 -1.47 11.94 -2.55
C TYR A 96 -2.79 11.31 -2.99
N LYS A 97 -2.71 10.27 -3.84
CA LYS A 97 -3.83 9.40 -4.15
C LYS A 97 -3.35 7.95 -4.11
N VAL A 98 -3.94 7.15 -3.23
CA VAL A 98 -3.64 5.73 -3.08
C VAL A 98 -4.91 4.94 -3.32
N ILE A 99 -4.93 4.16 -4.39
CA ILE A 99 -6.04 3.28 -4.74
C ILE A 99 -5.70 1.89 -4.22
N LEU A 100 -6.60 1.32 -3.45
CA LEU A 100 -6.48 0.02 -2.81
C LEU A 100 -7.63 -0.86 -3.29
N VAL A 101 -7.33 -1.94 -4.01
CA VAL A 101 -8.33 -2.91 -4.46
C VAL A 101 -8.03 -4.25 -3.82
N ASN A 102 -8.89 -4.71 -2.94
CA ASN A 102 -8.79 -6.02 -2.30
C ASN A 102 -9.00 -7.12 -3.35
N GLN A 103 -8.06 -8.06 -3.45
CA GLN A 103 -8.09 -9.10 -4.49
C GLN A 103 -9.15 -10.19 -4.22
N THR A 104 -9.67 -10.30 -3.00
CA THR A 104 -10.65 -11.34 -2.63
C THR A 104 -12.08 -10.94 -3.00
N ASN A 105 -12.47 -9.72 -2.66
CA ASN A 105 -13.85 -9.22 -2.83
C ASN A 105 -13.96 -8.06 -3.82
N ASN A 106 -12.85 -7.61 -4.43
CA ASN A 106 -12.73 -6.44 -5.32
C ASN A 106 -13.21 -5.12 -4.67
N HIS A 107 -13.26 -5.06 -3.34
CA HIS A 107 -13.58 -3.83 -2.65
C HIS A 107 -12.48 -2.80 -2.90
N GLU A 108 -12.90 -1.64 -3.44
CA GLU A 108 -12.02 -0.52 -3.74
C GLU A 108 -12.19 0.57 -2.69
N GLN A 109 -11.06 1.11 -2.22
CA GLN A 109 -10.99 2.33 -1.43
C GLN A 109 -9.87 3.22 -1.95
N ILE A 110 -10.09 4.53 -1.88
CA ILE A 110 -9.12 5.52 -2.34
C ILE A 110 -8.81 6.47 -1.20
N ILE A 111 -7.54 6.53 -0.80
CA ILE A 111 -7.05 7.56 0.11
C ILE A 111 -6.61 8.73 -0.76
N LEU A 112 -7.26 9.89 -0.60
CA LEU A 112 -6.97 11.11 -1.33
C LEU A 112 -6.57 12.21 -0.36
N LYS A 113 -5.41 12.82 -0.57
CA LYS A 113 -4.99 14.04 0.12
C LYS A 113 -4.71 15.13 -0.89
N ASN A 114 -5.33 16.27 -0.68
CA ASN A 114 -5.16 17.49 -1.46
C ASN A 114 -5.32 18.72 -0.53
N PRO A 115 -5.24 19.98 -1.00
CA PRO A 115 -5.40 21.16 -0.16
C PRO A 115 -6.76 21.27 0.54
N ASP A 116 -7.81 20.61 0.03
CA ASP A 116 -9.16 20.62 0.62
C ASP A 116 -9.28 19.66 1.81
N GLY A 117 -8.37 18.69 1.92
CA GLY A 117 -8.31 17.76 3.05
C GLY A 117 -7.82 16.36 2.71
N LEU A 118 -8.02 15.49 3.69
CA LEU A 118 -7.75 14.07 3.60
C LEU A 118 -9.07 13.31 3.54
N TYR A 119 -9.20 12.44 2.56
CA TYR A 119 -10.41 11.68 2.29
C TYR A 119 -10.11 10.19 2.15
N VAL A 120 -11.03 9.35 2.61
CA VAL A 120 -11.11 7.94 2.22
C VAL A 120 -12.42 7.76 1.47
N VAL A 121 -12.32 7.53 0.17
CA VAL A 121 -13.46 7.32 -0.71
C VAL A 121 -13.75 5.84 -0.79
N THR A 122 -15.03 5.47 -0.67
CA THR A 122 -15.54 4.12 -0.90
C THR A 122 -16.55 4.18 -2.04
N PRO A 123 -16.12 3.97 -3.30
CA PRO A 123 -16.97 4.16 -4.47
C PRO A 123 -18.25 3.30 -4.42
N SER A 124 -18.14 2.05 -3.99
CA SER A 124 -19.29 1.12 -3.88
C SER A 124 -20.41 1.62 -2.96
N LEU A 125 -20.12 2.54 -2.04
CA LEU A 125 -21.09 3.18 -1.16
C LEU A 125 -21.53 4.57 -1.63
N ASN A 126 -20.90 5.10 -2.67
CA ASN A 126 -21.03 6.49 -3.12
C ASN A 126 -20.74 7.49 -1.99
N LYS A 127 -19.69 7.17 -1.18
CA LYS A 127 -19.33 7.93 0.03
C LYS A 127 -17.86 8.26 0.09
N SER A 128 -17.57 9.40 0.68
CA SER A 128 -16.24 9.84 1.08
C SER A 128 -16.25 10.22 2.56
N PHE A 129 -15.22 9.79 3.27
CA PHE A 129 -14.99 10.12 4.68
C PHE A 129 -13.88 11.15 4.75
N LYS A 130 -14.20 12.37 5.18
CA LYS A 130 -13.25 13.47 5.33
C LYS A 130 -12.64 13.44 6.72
N PHE A 131 -11.32 13.26 6.80
CA PHE A 131 -10.56 13.15 8.05
C PHE A 131 -9.97 14.49 8.48
N ASP A 132 -9.96 14.72 9.80
CA ASP A 132 -9.17 15.77 10.44
C ASP A 132 -7.85 15.16 10.94
N SER A 133 -6.91 14.93 10.03
CA SER A 133 -5.65 14.22 10.29
C SER A 133 -4.50 14.83 9.49
N VAL A 134 -3.30 14.73 10.04
CA VAL A 134 -2.05 15.13 9.39
C VAL A 134 -1.39 14.02 8.55
N TRP A 135 -2.12 12.92 8.32
CA TRP A 135 -1.60 11.83 7.49
C TRP A 135 -1.01 12.36 6.17
N PRO A 136 0.09 11.81 5.66
CA PRO A 136 0.91 10.71 6.17
C PRO A 136 2.11 11.17 7.02
N GLU A 137 2.15 12.42 7.49
CA GLU A 137 3.36 13.08 7.97
C GLU A 137 4.01 12.40 9.20
N ASN A 138 3.21 11.92 10.14
CA ASN A 138 3.73 11.39 11.41
C ASN A 138 3.66 9.86 11.51
N SER A 139 3.54 9.17 10.38
CA SER A 139 3.49 7.70 10.36
C SER A 139 4.24 7.12 9.18
N SER A 140 4.87 5.97 9.36
CA SER A 140 5.44 5.21 8.26
C SER A 140 4.34 4.68 7.35
N GLN A 141 4.60 4.66 6.03
CA GLN A 141 3.71 4.11 5.02
C GLN A 141 4.55 3.34 4.00
N ALA A 142 4.47 2.02 4.02
CA ALA A 142 5.32 1.15 3.21
C ALA A 142 5.13 1.32 1.68
N TYR A 143 4.09 2.03 1.26
CA TYR A 143 3.74 2.31 -0.14
C TYR A 143 3.91 3.79 -0.55
N LEU A 144 4.47 4.64 0.33
CA LEU A 144 4.78 6.05 0.05
C LEU A 144 6.29 6.28 0.09
N LEU A 145 6.89 6.63 -1.05
CA LEU A 145 8.35 6.79 -1.16
C LEU A 145 8.89 7.87 -0.22
N GLN A 146 8.15 8.98 0.01
CA GLN A 146 8.54 10.03 0.94
C GLN A 146 8.66 9.52 2.38
N ASN A 147 7.72 8.68 2.82
CA ASN A 147 7.75 8.08 4.16
C ASN A 147 8.94 7.13 4.30
N LEU A 148 9.21 6.30 3.27
CA LEU A 148 10.38 5.42 3.26
C LEU A 148 11.69 6.20 3.33
N VAL A 149 11.80 7.32 2.60
CA VAL A 149 12.96 8.22 2.66
C VAL A 149 13.09 8.84 4.06
N ASN A 150 11.99 9.32 4.63
CA ASN A 150 12.00 9.91 5.97
C ASN A 150 12.44 8.88 7.03
N ASP A 151 11.93 7.66 6.97
CA ASP A 151 12.29 6.60 7.91
C ASP A 151 13.81 6.31 7.86
N VAL A 152 14.37 6.10 6.68
CA VAL A 152 15.81 5.78 6.56
C VAL A 152 16.72 6.95 6.88
N LYS A 153 16.30 8.21 6.63
CA LYS A 153 17.10 9.41 6.94
C LYS A 153 17.09 9.75 8.43
N ASN A 154 16.00 9.44 9.11
CA ASN A 154 15.85 9.73 10.54
C ASN A 154 16.36 8.62 11.44
N ASP A 155 16.67 7.45 10.89
CA ASP A 155 17.20 6.32 11.65
C ASP A 155 18.75 6.29 11.61
N SER A 156 19.38 6.73 12.69
CA SER A 156 20.84 6.70 12.84
C SER A 156 21.42 5.29 12.96
N GLU A 157 20.59 4.27 13.18
CA GLU A 157 20.95 2.86 13.28
C GLU A 157 20.62 2.06 12.01
N ALA A 158 20.17 2.75 10.95
CA ALA A 158 19.89 2.11 9.67
C ALA A 158 21.12 1.34 9.16
N THR A 159 20.89 0.16 8.59
CA THR A 159 21.95 -0.71 8.09
C THR A 159 21.76 -1.02 6.61
N LEU A 160 22.87 -1.26 5.90
CA LEU A 160 22.90 -1.69 4.52
C LEU A 160 23.47 -3.10 4.43
N GLU A 161 22.75 -3.98 3.77
CA GLU A 161 23.21 -5.31 3.40
C GLU A 161 23.29 -5.39 1.87
N LYS A 162 24.43 -5.91 1.35
CA LYS A 162 24.57 -6.22 -0.06
C LYS A 162 24.22 -7.68 -0.29
N THR A 163 23.38 -7.95 -1.26
CA THR A 163 22.97 -9.28 -1.69
C THR A 163 23.42 -9.56 -3.13
N GLU A 164 23.17 -10.77 -3.63
CA GLU A 164 23.44 -11.10 -5.04
C GLU A 164 22.54 -10.29 -5.99
N ASP A 165 21.30 -9.97 -5.56
CA ASP A 165 20.28 -9.30 -6.38
C ASP A 165 20.29 -7.77 -6.23
N GLY A 166 21.03 -7.20 -5.27
CA GLY A 166 21.09 -5.77 -5.02
C GLY A 166 21.41 -5.42 -3.56
N TYR A 167 20.59 -4.55 -2.98
CA TYR A 167 20.82 -4.01 -1.64
C TYR A 167 19.55 -4.09 -0.79
N ILE A 168 19.73 -4.21 0.53
CA ILE A 168 18.67 -4.15 1.52
C ILE A 168 19.03 -3.06 2.53
N ILE A 169 18.15 -2.07 2.70
CA ILE A 169 18.25 -1.12 3.80
C ILE A 169 17.27 -1.57 4.88
N LYS A 170 17.76 -1.76 6.11
CA LYS A 170 16.93 -1.98 7.30
C LYS A 170 16.86 -0.67 8.08
N SER A 171 15.65 -0.25 8.45
CA SER A 171 15.39 0.91 9.29
C SER A 171 14.24 0.65 10.26
N THR A 172 14.19 1.41 11.35
CA THR A 172 13.04 1.48 12.23
C THR A 172 11.83 2.08 11.52
N VAL A 173 10.63 1.82 12.01
CA VAL A 173 9.37 2.41 11.53
C VAL A 173 8.62 3.10 12.66
N ASN A 174 7.77 4.05 12.30
CA ASN A 174 6.89 4.73 13.23
C ASN A 174 5.43 4.51 12.80
N TYR A 175 4.74 3.57 13.44
CA TYR A 175 3.30 3.37 13.30
C TYR A 175 2.63 3.70 14.65
N PRO A 176 2.25 4.96 14.92
CA PRO A 176 1.78 5.41 16.23
C PRO A 176 0.59 4.61 16.75
N ASN A 177 -0.22 4.09 15.82
CA ASN A 177 -1.43 3.34 16.11
C ASN A 177 -1.23 1.80 16.02
N ASN A 178 0.01 1.34 15.81
CA ASN A 178 0.33 -0.09 15.75
C ASN A 178 1.78 -0.35 16.21
N GLU A 179 1.99 -0.35 17.52
CA GLU A 179 3.29 -0.55 18.17
C GLU A 179 3.88 -1.96 17.93
N GLU A 180 3.09 -2.89 17.37
CA GLU A 180 3.59 -4.21 16.98
C GLU A 180 4.62 -4.08 15.85
N LEU A 181 4.49 -3.07 14.98
CA LEU A 181 5.38 -2.84 13.84
C LEU A 181 6.63 -2.08 14.30
N THR A 182 7.81 -2.70 14.14
CA THR A 182 9.05 -2.20 14.77
C THR A 182 10.10 -1.76 13.78
N TYR A 183 10.26 -2.47 12.67
CA TYR A 183 11.26 -2.14 11.65
C TYR A 183 10.81 -2.59 10.26
N GLN A 184 11.50 -2.07 9.25
CA GLN A 184 11.28 -2.45 7.86
C GLN A 184 12.58 -2.84 7.17
N LYS A 185 12.46 -3.62 6.09
CA LYS A 185 13.50 -3.88 5.11
C LYS A 185 13.05 -3.39 3.76
N ILE A 186 13.84 -2.52 3.15
CA ILE A 186 13.60 -1.96 1.82
C ILE A 186 14.60 -2.63 0.87
N TYR A 187 14.10 -3.30 -0.15
CA TYR A 187 14.87 -4.07 -1.11
C TYR A 187 15.04 -3.29 -2.41
N PHE A 188 16.25 -3.23 -2.88
CA PHE A 188 16.64 -2.54 -4.11
C PHE A 188 17.38 -3.50 -5.04
N ASP A 189 17.31 -3.24 -6.36
CA ASP A 189 18.23 -3.87 -7.29
C ASP A 189 19.64 -3.25 -7.24
N ASN A 190 20.55 -3.73 -8.10
CA ASN A 190 21.93 -3.24 -8.15
C ASN A 190 22.06 -1.76 -8.55
N ASP A 191 21.03 -1.19 -9.18
CA ASP A 191 20.96 0.22 -9.61
C ASP A 191 20.20 1.09 -8.58
N MET A 192 19.88 0.57 -7.39
CA MET A 192 19.10 1.23 -6.33
C MET A 192 17.64 1.51 -6.72
N ASN A 193 17.07 0.79 -7.68
CA ASN A 193 15.64 0.86 -7.90
C ASN A 193 14.91 0.03 -6.85
N ILE A 194 13.93 0.62 -6.18
CA ILE A 194 13.14 -0.06 -5.16
C ILE A 194 12.31 -1.21 -5.77
N LYS A 195 12.30 -2.36 -5.11
CA LYS A 195 11.55 -3.56 -5.52
C LYS A 195 10.48 -3.98 -4.54
N LYS A 196 10.80 -3.91 -3.25
CA LYS A 196 9.93 -4.45 -2.21
C LYS A 196 10.19 -3.75 -0.89
N VAL A 197 9.16 -3.64 -0.05
CA VAL A 197 9.25 -3.28 1.36
C VAL A 197 8.59 -4.38 2.19
N GLU A 198 9.23 -4.77 3.27
CA GLU A 198 8.67 -5.68 4.28
C GLU A 198 8.75 -5.00 5.64
N VAL A 199 7.61 -4.90 6.32
CA VAL A 199 7.51 -4.36 7.68
C VAL A 199 7.32 -5.51 8.66
N TYR A 200 8.09 -5.51 9.73
CA TYR A 200 8.22 -6.59 10.68
C TYR A 200 7.76 -6.18 12.07
N ASN A 201 7.28 -7.17 12.81
CA ASN A 201 7.12 -7.04 14.26
C ASN A 201 8.42 -7.39 15.01
N ALA A 202 8.39 -7.33 16.35
CA ALA A 202 9.54 -7.61 17.20
C ALA A 202 10.01 -9.09 17.14
N GLU A 203 9.16 -10.02 16.71
CA GLU A 203 9.45 -11.45 16.54
C GLU A 203 9.98 -11.79 15.14
N ASP A 204 10.40 -10.79 14.35
CA ASP A 204 10.87 -10.96 12.97
C ASP A 204 9.83 -11.55 12.00
N ILE A 205 8.52 -11.38 12.29
CA ILE A 205 7.43 -11.80 11.43
C ILE A 205 7.02 -10.64 10.52
N VAL A 206 6.93 -10.92 9.21
CA VAL A 206 6.44 -9.94 8.22
C VAL A 206 4.95 -9.72 8.43
N LYS A 207 4.57 -8.48 8.71
CA LYS A 207 3.18 -8.04 8.90
C LYS A 207 2.62 -7.30 7.69
N ILE A 208 3.46 -6.52 7.01
CA ILE A 208 3.11 -5.82 5.79
C ILE A 208 4.19 -6.09 4.76
N LYS A 209 3.80 -6.42 3.54
CA LYS A 209 4.72 -6.58 2.42
C LYS A 209 4.18 -5.85 1.20
N VAL A 210 4.95 -4.93 0.66
CA VAL A 210 4.65 -4.21 -0.58
C VAL A 210 5.64 -4.65 -1.65
N THR A 211 5.14 -5.13 -2.78
CA THR A 211 5.96 -5.50 -3.94
C THR A 211 5.63 -4.56 -5.10
N PHE A 212 6.61 -3.77 -5.52
CA PHE A 212 6.44 -2.81 -6.61
C PHE A 212 6.59 -3.50 -7.98
N LYS A 213 5.59 -3.35 -8.84
CA LYS A 213 5.62 -3.81 -10.24
C LYS A 213 6.23 -2.76 -11.15
N SER A 214 5.88 -1.49 -10.91
CA SER A 214 6.50 -0.36 -11.58
C SER A 214 6.60 0.85 -10.66
N VAL A 215 7.66 1.65 -10.86
CA VAL A 215 7.89 2.95 -10.19
C VAL A 215 8.34 3.93 -11.26
N ASP A 216 7.52 4.94 -11.54
CA ASP A 216 7.82 6.03 -12.47
C ASP A 216 7.99 7.34 -11.69
N LEU A 217 9.24 7.71 -11.43
CA LEU A 217 9.61 8.95 -10.73
C LEU A 217 9.51 10.20 -11.63
N LYS A 218 9.06 10.05 -12.87
CA LYS A 218 8.90 11.13 -13.84
C LYS A 218 7.48 11.18 -14.42
N ALA A 219 6.53 10.58 -13.72
CA ALA A 219 5.13 10.62 -14.09
C ALA A 219 4.68 12.07 -14.29
N LYS A 220 3.84 12.31 -15.28
CA LYS A 220 3.28 13.64 -15.54
C LYS A 220 1.92 13.69 -14.90
N LEU A 221 1.88 14.25 -13.70
CA LEU A 221 0.67 14.47 -12.92
C LEU A 221 0.50 15.97 -12.69
N ASP A 222 -0.74 16.41 -12.59
CA ASP A 222 -1.13 17.76 -12.19
C ASP A 222 -2.21 17.72 -11.08
N GLU A 223 -2.64 18.87 -10.62
CA GLU A 223 -3.58 18.98 -9.51
C GLU A 223 -4.96 18.38 -9.85
N ASP A 224 -5.35 18.38 -11.13
CA ASP A 224 -6.60 17.82 -11.58
C ASP A 224 -6.65 16.28 -11.38
N ASP A 225 -5.49 15.59 -11.39
CA ASP A 225 -5.41 14.16 -11.08
C ASP A 225 -5.83 13.82 -9.63
N PHE A 226 -5.98 14.84 -8.76
CA PHE A 226 -6.26 14.68 -7.32
C PHE A 226 -7.57 15.37 -6.90
N LEU A 227 -8.48 15.58 -7.82
CA LEU A 227 -9.81 16.10 -7.51
C LEU A 227 -10.71 15.00 -6.96
N LEU A 228 -11.50 15.34 -5.94
CA LEU A 228 -12.45 14.40 -5.35
C LEU A 228 -13.59 14.08 -6.33
N ASP A 229 -14.01 15.07 -7.10
CA ASP A 229 -15.13 14.94 -8.05
C ASP A 229 -14.84 13.93 -9.17
N ASP A 230 -13.58 13.82 -9.61
CA ASP A 230 -13.18 12.87 -10.64
C ASP A 230 -13.22 11.39 -10.19
N LEU A 231 -13.25 11.15 -8.88
CA LEU A 231 -13.36 9.80 -8.31
C LEU A 231 -14.81 9.29 -8.26
N ILE A 232 -15.79 10.16 -8.51
CA ILE A 232 -17.21 9.89 -8.45
C ILE A 232 -17.74 9.41 -9.80
N ASP A 233 -17.22 9.95 -10.90
CA ASP A 233 -17.73 9.73 -12.27
C ASP A 233 -17.29 8.39 -12.91
N THR A 234 -16.42 7.61 -12.24
CA THR A 234 -15.87 6.39 -12.84
C THR A 234 -16.87 5.24 -12.96
N GLU A 235 -17.97 5.22 -12.21
CA GLU A 235 -18.96 4.13 -12.29
C GLU A 235 -20.06 4.34 -13.34
N THR A 236 -20.32 5.58 -13.78
CA THR A 236 -21.39 5.84 -14.79
C THR A 236 -20.96 5.52 -16.24
N ASN A 237 -19.69 5.27 -16.49
CA ASN A 237 -19.18 5.02 -17.84
C ASN A 237 -18.96 3.54 -18.23
N THR A 238 -19.23 2.58 -17.32
CA THR A 238 -19.03 1.15 -17.63
C THR A 238 -20.28 0.44 -18.16
N GLU A 239 -21.45 1.05 -18.12
CA GLU A 239 -22.72 0.42 -18.57
C GLU A 239 -23.24 0.85 -19.94
N ASN A 240 -22.53 1.64 -20.74
CA ASN A 240 -23.01 2.07 -22.06
C ASN A 240 -22.26 1.41 -23.24
N ASN A 241 -22.11 0.08 -23.24
CA ASN A 241 -21.78 -0.67 -24.46
C ASN A 241 -22.58 -1.98 -24.55
N THR A 242 -23.90 -1.90 -24.46
CA THR A 242 -24.77 -2.97 -24.92
C THR A 242 -25.61 -2.44 -26.08
N GLN A 243 -25.28 -2.92 -27.24
CA GLN A 243 -25.97 -2.64 -28.51
C GLN A 243 -27.48 -2.87 -28.37
N THR A 244 -28.23 -1.83 -28.67
CA THR A 244 -29.66 -1.91 -29.04
C THR A 244 -29.86 -2.97 -30.13
N ASN A 245 -30.52 -4.04 -29.77
CA ASN A 245 -31.28 -4.84 -30.71
C ASN A 245 -32.76 -4.74 -30.31
N GLU A 246 -33.44 -3.88 -31.03
CA GLU A 246 -34.90 -3.88 -31.08
C GLU A 246 -35.37 -5.23 -31.62
N ASN A 247 -36.12 -5.96 -30.83
CA ASN A 247 -37.12 -6.88 -31.36
C ASN A 247 -38.35 -6.90 -30.43
N ASN A 248 -39.36 -6.23 -30.93
CA ASN A 248 -40.75 -6.31 -30.56
C ASN A 248 -41.22 -7.79 -30.51
N ALA A 249 -41.75 -8.24 -29.40
CA ALA A 249 -42.67 -9.36 -29.39
C ALA A 249 -43.66 -9.18 -28.22
N ASN A 250 -44.82 -8.66 -28.54
CA ASN A 250 -46.07 -8.81 -27.78
C ASN A 250 -46.28 -10.31 -27.50
N THR A 251 -46.37 -10.69 -26.23
CA THR A 251 -46.95 -11.98 -25.85
C THR A 251 -48.01 -11.73 -24.78
N GLU A 252 -49.27 -11.85 -25.24
CA GLU A 252 -50.45 -11.94 -24.37
C GLU A 252 -50.31 -13.16 -23.45
N CYS A 253 -50.46 -12.95 -22.17
CA CYS A 253 -50.63 -14.01 -21.18
C CYS A 253 -52.09 -14.48 -21.19
N THR A 254 -52.32 -15.70 -21.70
CA THR A 254 -53.55 -16.46 -21.46
C THR A 254 -53.24 -17.67 -20.60
N GLY A 255 -53.75 -17.71 -19.34
CA GLY A 255 -53.65 -18.84 -18.44
C GLY A 255 -53.99 -18.48 -17.00
N GLU A 256 -55.11 -19.08 -16.53
CA GLU A 256 -55.66 -18.94 -15.17
C GLU A 256 -54.63 -19.31 -14.10
N ASN A 257 -54.26 -18.31 -13.28
CA ASN A 257 -53.87 -18.34 -11.86
C ASN A 257 -53.03 -17.09 -11.53
N CYS A 258 -53.66 -15.97 -11.38
CA CYS A 258 -53.12 -14.76 -10.76
C CYS A 258 -54.05 -14.38 -9.59
N GLU A 259 -53.86 -15.00 -8.45
CA GLU A 259 -54.35 -14.52 -7.16
C GLU A 259 -53.14 -14.14 -6.31
N ASN A 260 -52.82 -12.86 -6.32
CA ASN A 260 -52.42 -11.95 -5.23
C ASN A 260 -51.80 -10.70 -5.85
N GLN A 261 -52.66 -9.81 -6.36
CA GLN A 261 -52.27 -8.43 -6.64
C GLN A 261 -52.65 -7.58 -5.43
N ASN A 262 -51.67 -7.18 -4.64
CA ASN A 262 -51.80 -5.91 -3.93
C ASN A 262 -51.41 -4.80 -4.94
N THR A 263 -52.43 -4.24 -5.58
CA THR A 263 -52.32 -3.07 -6.44
C THR A 263 -52.04 -1.85 -5.59
N CYS A 264 -50.80 -1.34 -5.66
CA CYS A 264 -50.50 0.06 -5.30
C CYS A 264 -50.83 0.92 -6.52
N GLU A 265 -51.97 1.62 -6.51
CA GLU A 265 -52.25 2.75 -7.40
C GLU A 265 -51.71 4.03 -6.71
N GLY A 266 -50.61 4.58 -7.19
CA GLY A 266 -50.06 5.88 -6.76
C GLY A 266 -48.58 5.98 -7.12
N GLU A 267 -48.21 7.05 -7.83
CA GLU A 267 -46.81 7.46 -8.07
C GLU A 267 -46.10 7.59 -6.72
N ASN A 268 -44.96 6.87 -6.55
CA ASN A 268 -44.08 6.73 -5.38
C ASN A 268 -44.44 5.60 -4.40
N CYS A 269 -44.43 4.37 -4.86
CA CYS A 269 -44.10 3.23 -3.98
C CYS A 269 -42.60 2.94 -4.11
N GLU A 270 -41.78 3.64 -3.36
CA GLU A 270 -40.48 3.13 -2.99
C GLU A 270 -40.73 1.93 -2.07
N GLU A 271 -40.60 0.69 -2.56
CA GLU A 271 -40.43 -0.48 -1.71
C GLU A 271 -39.18 -0.25 -0.87
N GLN A 272 -39.38 0.28 0.34
CA GLN A 272 -38.35 0.17 1.40
C GLN A 272 -38.26 -1.31 1.75
N THR A 273 -37.48 -2.05 0.99
CA THR A 273 -36.95 -3.33 1.46
C THR A 273 -36.02 -2.98 2.62
N ASN A 274 -36.50 -3.20 3.85
CA ASN A 274 -35.66 -3.08 5.04
C ASN A 274 -34.45 -4.02 4.83
N ALA A 275 -33.29 -3.45 4.59
CA ALA A 275 -32.06 -4.21 4.45
C ALA A 275 -31.79 -4.93 5.80
N THR A 276 -31.67 -6.25 5.77
CA THR A 276 -31.39 -7.07 6.95
C THR A 276 -29.93 -7.52 6.91
N LEU A 277 -29.34 -7.67 8.08
CA LEU A 277 -28.02 -8.29 8.21
C LEU A 277 -28.18 -9.81 7.97
N ASP A 278 -27.38 -10.36 7.04
CA ASP A 278 -27.41 -11.81 6.75
C ASP A 278 -26.95 -12.65 7.95
N SER A 279 -26.06 -12.10 8.76
CA SER A 279 -25.56 -12.73 10.00
C SER A 279 -24.93 -11.68 10.92
N ILE A 280 -24.97 -11.93 12.21
CA ILE A 280 -24.25 -11.15 13.22
C ILE A 280 -22.79 -11.62 13.26
N ILE A 281 -21.85 -10.69 13.18
CA ILE A 281 -20.42 -10.97 13.19
C ILE A 281 -19.86 -10.75 14.60
N TYR A 282 -19.35 -11.79 15.21
CA TYR A 282 -18.73 -11.71 16.53
C TYR A 282 -17.21 -11.58 16.43
N PRO A 283 -16.57 -10.77 17.31
CA PRO A 283 -15.12 -10.69 17.33
C PRO A 283 -14.51 -12.02 17.78
N LEU A 284 -13.49 -12.51 17.06
CA LEU A 284 -12.73 -13.69 17.47
C LEU A 284 -11.72 -13.41 18.59
N TYR A 285 -11.31 -12.16 18.73
CA TYR A 285 -10.49 -11.70 19.84
C TYR A 285 -11.35 -10.91 20.82
N ILE A 286 -11.37 -11.34 22.08
CA ILE A 286 -12.01 -10.66 23.22
C ILE A 286 -10.96 -10.58 24.32
N PRO A 287 -10.72 -9.40 24.94
CA PRO A 287 -9.80 -9.26 26.05
C PRO A 287 -10.11 -10.21 27.20
N SER A 288 -9.09 -10.63 27.95
CA SER A 288 -9.24 -11.56 29.08
C SER A 288 -10.28 -11.07 30.08
N ASN A 289 -11.03 -12.00 30.67
CA ASN A 289 -12.10 -11.74 31.64
C ASN A 289 -13.20 -10.79 31.16
N THR A 290 -13.38 -10.70 29.84
CA THR A 290 -14.45 -9.94 29.19
C THR A 290 -15.32 -10.93 28.42
N HIS A 291 -16.63 -10.70 28.38
CA HIS A 291 -17.59 -11.57 27.71
C HIS A 291 -18.76 -10.78 27.13
N LEU A 292 -19.43 -11.33 26.15
CA LEU A 292 -20.67 -10.77 25.59
C LEU A 292 -21.75 -10.76 26.69
N SER A 293 -22.24 -9.58 27.03
CA SER A 293 -23.29 -9.39 28.06
C SER A 293 -24.68 -9.20 27.43
N SER A 294 -24.80 -8.57 26.28
CA SER A 294 -26.05 -8.49 25.51
C SER A 294 -25.81 -8.41 24.00
N SER A 295 -26.80 -8.89 23.25
CA SER A 295 -26.92 -8.72 21.80
C SER A 295 -28.34 -8.24 21.53
N GLU A 296 -28.47 -7.04 20.99
CA GLU A 296 -29.75 -6.39 20.72
C GLU A 296 -29.85 -6.09 19.22
N THR A 297 -30.97 -6.47 18.61
CA THR A 297 -31.29 -6.13 17.23
C THR A 297 -32.39 -5.07 17.24
N ILE A 298 -32.19 -4.01 16.48
CA ILE A 298 -33.09 -2.86 16.40
C ILE A 298 -33.39 -2.57 14.94
N ASP A 299 -34.66 -2.52 14.57
CA ASP A 299 -35.12 -2.03 13.28
C ASP A 299 -34.97 -0.50 13.24
N THR A 300 -34.27 0.01 12.24
CA THR A 300 -34.12 1.45 12.00
C THR A 300 -34.75 1.83 10.65
N GLU A 301 -34.88 3.12 10.39
CA GLU A 301 -35.37 3.61 9.08
C GLU A 301 -34.42 3.22 7.91
N THR A 302 -33.15 2.88 8.24
CA THR A 302 -32.11 2.55 7.26
C THR A 302 -31.87 1.05 7.13
N GLY A 303 -32.56 0.23 7.94
CA GLY A 303 -32.37 -1.23 8.00
C GLY A 303 -32.12 -1.72 9.43
N GLU A 304 -31.64 -2.95 9.53
CA GLU A 304 -31.36 -3.61 10.79
C GLU A 304 -30.02 -3.13 11.39
N ARG A 305 -30.04 -2.88 12.71
CA ARG A 305 -28.86 -2.56 13.52
C ARG A 305 -28.70 -3.58 14.63
N VAL A 306 -27.51 -4.13 14.77
CA VAL A 306 -27.14 -5.02 15.88
C VAL A 306 -26.18 -4.30 16.81
N ILE A 307 -26.47 -4.39 18.13
CA ILE A 307 -25.63 -3.84 19.19
C ILE A 307 -25.12 -4.99 20.05
N LEU A 308 -23.80 -5.21 20.02
CA LEU A 308 -23.12 -6.20 20.87
C LEU A 308 -22.44 -5.48 22.03
N THR A 309 -22.85 -5.77 23.26
CA THR A 309 -22.25 -5.20 24.46
C THR A 309 -21.39 -6.24 25.16
N PHE A 310 -20.14 -5.90 25.39
CA PHE A 310 -19.16 -6.72 26.12
C PHE A 310 -18.86 -6.09 27.47
N SER A 311 -18.79 -6.92 28.51
CA SER A 311 -18.58 -6.48 29.89
C SER A 311 -17.62 -7.41 30.60
N GLY A 312 -16.89 -6.87 31.61
CA GLY A 312 -15.90 -7.59 32.41
C GLY A 312 -14.79 -6.65 32.85
N ASP A 313 -13.55 -7.12 32.79
CA ASP A 313 -12.38 -6.27 33.07
C ASP A 313 -12.25 -5.12 32.05
N LYS A 314 -12.72 -5.33 30.84
CA LYS A 314 -12.78 -4.34 29.77
C LYS A 314 -14.19 -4.26 29.19
N ASN A 315 -14.76 -3.05 29.13
CA ASN A 315 -16.10 -2.86 28.57
C ASN A 315 -15.99 -2.22 27.19
N PHE A 316 -16.72 -2.76 26.21
CA PHE A 316 -16.81 -2.18 24.87
C PHE A 316 -18.12 -2.55 24.19
N VAL A 317 -18.45 -1.78 23.15
CA VAL A 317 -19.64 -1.98 22.35
C VAL A 317 -19.25 -2.05 20.88
N ILE A 318 -19.86 -2.99 20.17
CA ILE A 318 -19.80 -3.09 18.72
C ILE A 318 -21.20 -2.83 18.17
N VAL A 319 -21.29 -1.98 17.15
CA VAL A 319 -22.51 -1.74 16.38
C VAL A 319 -22.26 -2.21 14.96
N GLU A 320 -23.19 -3.01 14.44
CA GLU A 320 -23.22 -3.49 13.06
C GLU A 320 -24.49 -2.98 12.40
N GLU A 321 -24.34 -2.42 11.20
CA GLU A 321 -25.48 -1.95 10.39
C GLU A 321 -25.25 -2.32 8.94
N VAL A 322 -26.31 -2.55 8.18
CA VAL A 322 -26.16 -2.67 6.73
C VAL A 322 -25.63 -1.36 6.17
N ALA A 323 -24.52 -1.43 5.41
CA ALA A 323 -23.93 -0.27 4.79
C ALA A 323 -24.87 0.26 3.69
N LYS A 324 -25.36 1.48 3.88
CA LYS A 324 -26.28 2.10 2.91
C LYS A 324 -25.49 2.76 1.78
N VAL A 325 -25.79 2.35 0.54
CA VAL A 325 -25.35 3.07 -0.65
C VAL A 325 -26.13 4.39 -0.75
N SER A 326 -25.42 5.50 -0.89
CA SER A 326 -26.06 6.81 -1.07
C SER A 326 -26.47 7.02 -2.52
N ASN A 327 -27.66 7.60 -2.72
CA ASN A 327 -28.15 7.95 -4.07
C ASN A 327 -27.35 9.09 -4.70
N GLU A 328 -26.83 9.99 -3.86
CA GLU A 328 -25.95 11.07 -4.24
C GLU A 328 -24.61 10.90 -3.49
N PHE A 329 -23.54 11.42 -4.04
CA PHE A 329 -22.24 11.36 -3.38
C PHE A 329 -22.26 12.15 -2.08
N GLU A 330 -21.89 11.49 -0.99
CA GLU A 330 -21.85 12.07 0.35
C GLU A 330 -20.42 12.23 0.85
N VAL A 331 -20.11 13.40 1.41
CA VAL A 331 -18.87 13.63 2.16
C VAL A 331 -19.20 13.69 3.65
N ILE A 332 -18.72 12.67 4.38
CA ILE A 332 -19.00 12.49 5.81
C ILE A 332 -17.76 12.90 6.60
N PRO A 333 -17.83 13.93 7.47
CA PRO A 333 -16.73 14.25 8.35
C PRO A 333 -16.52 13.15 9.40
N VAL A 334 -15.27 12.72 9.59
CA VAL A 334 -14.88 11.73 10.59
C VAL A 334 -13.72 12.25 11.42
N PHE A 335 -13.67 11.83 12.68
CA PHE A 335 -12.59 12.18 13.59
C PHE A 335 -11.59 11.02 13.71
N GLY A 336 -10.30 11.36 13.76
CA GLY A 336 -9.21 10.41 13.92
C GLY A 336 -8.37 10.23 12.67
N ASP A 337 -7.55 9.19 12.68
CA ASP A 337 -6.61 8.89 11.61
C ASP A 337 -7.10 7.73 10.74
N PRO A 338 -6.79 7.72 9.44
CA PRO A 338 -7.04 6.54 8.61
C PRO A 338 -6.19 5.36 9.09
N LEU A 339 -6.84 4.24 9.35
CA LEU A 339 -6.24 3.00 9.81
C LEU A 339 -6.51 1.89 8.80
N MET A 340 -5.44 1.24 8.31
CA MET A 340 -5.59 0.03 7.53
C MET A 340 -5.98 -1.13 8.45
N LEU A 341 -7.18 -1.64 8.28
CA LEU A 341 -7.67 -2.89 8.83
C LEU A 341 -7.39 -4.05 7.85
N ASN A 342 -7.95 -5.22 8.10
CA ASN A 342 -7.69 -6.39 7.26
C ASN A 342 -8.25 -6.22 5.83
N GLU A 343 -9.47 -5.71 5.69
CA GLU A 343 -10.19 -5.64 4.42
C GLU A 343 -10.54 -4.23 3.97
N SER A 344 -10.31 -3.24 4.83
CA SER A 344 -10.70 -1.85 4.54
C SER A 344 -9.87 -0.83 5.31
N VAL A 345 -9.97 0.43 4.91
CA VAL A 345 -9.46 1.57 5.68
C VAL A 345 -10.59 2.10 6.55
N GLY A 346 -10.35 2.10 7.86
CA GLY A 346 -11.26 2.67 8.86
C GLY A 346 -10.76 3.98 9.44
N ALA A 347 -11.55 4.59 10.30
CA ALA A 347 -11.23 5.78 11.07
C ALA A 347 -10.96 5.40 12.53
N LEU A 348 -9.74 5.61 12.99
CA LEU A 348 -9.33 5.37 14.37
C LEU A 348 -9.32 6.68 15.13
N SER A 349 -10.11 6.77 16.19
CA SER A 349 -10.04 7.84 17.19
C SER A 349 -9.46 7.34 18.51
N SER A 350 -9.39 8.20 19.53
CA SER A 350 -8.81 7.84 20.83
C SER A 350 -9.53 6.68 21.52
N ASN A 351 -10.81 6.46 21.24
CA ASN A 351 -11.64 5.48 21.93
C ASN A 351 -12.61 4.72 21.03
N SER A 352 -12.50 4.87 19.71
CA SER A 352 -13.38 4.18 18.77
C SER A 352 -12.71 3.93 17.43
N ILE A 353 -13.23 2.91 16.73
CA ILE A 353 -12.90 2.64 15.33
C ILE A 353 -14.22 2.51 14.55
N SER A 354 -14.32 3.16 13.41
CA SER A 354 -15.41 2.96 12.45
C SER A 354 -14.86 2.54 11.09
N TRP A 355 -15.52 1.57 10.44
CA TRP A 355 -15.12 1.11 9.12
C TRP A 355 -16.30 0.46 8.37
N HIS A 356 -16.08 0.15 7.11
CA HIS A 356 -17.04 -0.57 6.28
C HIS A 356 -16.35 -1.77 5.64
N SER A 357 -17.00 -2.92 5.69
CA SER A 357 -16.55 -4.16 5.03
C SER A 357 -17.76 -5.03 4.69
N ASP A 358 -17.75 -5.69 3.53
CA ASP A 358 -18.79 -6.64 3.09
C ASP A 358 -20.23 -6.14 3.25
N ASN A 359 -20.50 -4.90 2.83
CA ASN A 359 -21.81 -4.22 2.97
C ASN A 359 -22.27 -4.00 4.42
N ILE A 360 -21.38 -4.09 5.39
CA ILE A 360 -21.64 -3.80 6.80
C ILE A 360 -20.83 -2.57 7.22
N SER A 361 -21.51 -1.68 7.95
CA SER A 361 -20.90 -0.57 8.67
C SER A 361 -20.67 -0.99 10.11
N TYR A 362 -19.45 -0.88 10.58
CA TYR A 362 -19.06 -1.21 11.93
C TYR A 362 -18.68 0.03 12.71
N TYR A 363 -19.04 0.04 13.98
CA TYR A 363 -18.58 1.02 14.96
C TYR A 363 -18.23 0.32 16.27
N LEU A 364 -16.94 0.33 16.64
CA LEU A 364 -16.42 -0.19 17.89
C LEU A 364 -16.06 0.98 18.80
N VAL A 365 -16.56 0.99 20.03
CA VAL A 365 -16.27 2.03 21.00
C VAL A 365 -15.98 1.44 22.39
N SER A 366 -15.00 2.03 23.08
CA SER A 366 -14.63 1.67 24.47
C SER A 366 -13.92 2.82 25.15
N SER A 367 -14.16 2.96 26.47
CA SER A 367 -13.32 3.78 27.36
C SER A 367 -12.21 2.99 28.06
N ASP A 368 -12.24 1.66 27.96
CA ASP A 368 -11.41 0.75 28.76
C ASP A 368 -10.33 0.06 27.92
N LEU A 369 -10.56 -0.08 26.61
CA LEU A 369 -9.60 -0.69 25.69
C LEU A 369 -8.47 0.28 25.37
N SER A 370 -7.24 -0.22 25.34
CA SER A 370 -6.12 0.48 24.71
C SER A 370 -6.29 0.51 23.18
N THR A 371 -5.56 1.40 22.51
CA THR A 371 -5.57 1.48 21.05
C THR A 371 -5.25 0.13 20.39
N ASN A 372 -4.26 -0.60 20.88
CA ASN A 372 -3.88 -1.92 20.38
C ASN A 372 -4.99 -2.97 20.58
N GLU A 373 -5.69 -2.93 21.71
CA GLU A 373 -6.83 -3.82 21.96
C GLU A 373 -8.02 -3.46 21.05
N LEU A 374 -8.34 -2.16 20.85
CA LEU A 374 -9.36 -1.71 19.89
C LEU A 374 -9.06 -2.24 18.49
N ILE A 375 -7.83 -2.10 18.01
CA ILE A 375 -7.40 -2.59 16.70
C ILE A 375 -7.51 -4.11 16.63
N SER A 376 -7.12 -4.82 17.68
CA SER A 376 -7.18 -6.29 17.72
C SER A 376 -8.62 -6.79 17.65
N VAL A 377 -9.54 -6.16 18.39
CA VAL A 377 -10.99 -6.46 18.33
C VAL A 377 -11.53 -6.18 16.93
N ALA A 378 -11.25 -4.99 16.36
CA ALA A 378 -11.73 -4.61 15.04
C ALA A 378 -11.24 -5.57 13.94
N LYS A 379 -9.95 -5.90 13.95
CA LYS A 379 -9.35 -6.85 12.98
C LYS A 379 -9.91 -8.26 13.11
N SER A 380 -10.38 -8.65 14.28
CA SER A 380 -10.94 -9.99 14.53
C SER A 380 -12.38 -10.14 14.03
N LEU A 381 -13.08 -9.06 13.68
CA LEU A 381 -14.44 -9.10 13.13
C LEU A 381 -14.47 -9.52 11.65
N GLY A 382 -13.46 -9.18 10.86
CA GLY A 382 -13.39 -9.55 9.44
C GLY A 382 -13.15 -11.03 9.17
N ASN A 383 -12.63 -11.79 10.15
CA ASN A 383 -12.23 -13.19 9.98
C ASN A 383 -13.39 -14.19 10.19
N ALA A 384 -14.61 -13.71 10.44
CA ALA A 384 -15.74 -14.58 10.79
C ALA A 384 -16.39 -15.28 9.59
N SER A 385 -16.00 -14.96 8.35
CA SER A 385 -16.59 -15.54 7.12
C SER A 385 -16.31 -17.03 6.92
N THR A 386 -15.48 -17.68 7.76
CA THR A 386 -15.08 -19.08 7.61
C THR A 386 -15.61 -20.04 8.68
N VAL A 387 -16.38 -19.58 9.65
CA VAL A 387 -17.05 -20.51 10.57
C VAL A 387 -18.29 -21.10 9.88
N ILE A 388 -18.05 -21.98 8.91
CA ILE A 388 -19.08 -22.89 8.41
C ILE A 388 -19.50 -23.76 9.60
N SER A 389 -20.73 -23.58 10.06
CA SER A 389 -21.42 -24.44 11.00
C SER A 389 -21.34 -25.89 10.50
N THR A 390 -20.38 -26.67 11.01
CA THR A 390 -20.49 -28.13 10.99
C THR A 390 -21.37 -28.53 12.17
N LYS A 391 -22.63 -28.86 11.84
CA LYS A 391 -23.50 -29.65 12.74
C LYS A 391 -22.95 -31.05 12.87
#